data_e9a8cd267d57a816c454e2c0eebc7dcb
#
_entry.id   e9a8cd267d57a816c454e2c0eebc7dcb
#
_cell.length_a   1.000
_cell.length_b   1.000
_cell.length_c   1.000
_cell.angle_alpha   90.00
_cell.angle_beta   90.00
_cell.angle_gamma   90.00
#
_symmetry.space_group_name_H-M   'P 1'
#
loop_
_entity.id
_entity.type
_entity.pdbx_description
1 polymer ?
#
loop_
_entity_poly.entity_id
_entity_poly.type
_entity_poly.pdbx_seq_one_letter_code
_entity_poly.pdbx_strand_id
1 'polypeptide(L)'
;FLRERHTVIQSSTIDGASATKFAAMVTATGARYLEAPFTGSKPAAEKRKTVFFLGGDATVVESVESLLQTVSAKRFHIGSPTQAATIKLAMNLQSDGISQALCESITMSRSAGIDDDSFFEVMKQNVAWSGLAVLKEPKLRADDMSPQFSVKNMHKDMRLAQQSAGQALPLLNTVLGCLGTAEETGHGEDDFIALIKVCR
;
A
#
# COMPACT_ATOMS: atom_id res chain seq x y z
N PHE A 1 14.14 23.89 13.71
CA PHE A 1 13.21 24.34 14.73
C PHE A 1 12.57 23.23 15.58
N LEU A 2 12.95 21.95 15.36
CA LEU A 2 12.58 20.83 16.24
C LEU A 2 13.32 20.96 17.58
N ARG A 3 12.70 20.49 18.66
CA ARG A 3 13.19 20.52 20.03
C ARG A 3 12.71 19.29 20.78
N GLU A 4 13.25 18.97 21.96
CA GLU A 4 12.90 17.84 22.82
C GLU A 4 11.39 17.62 23.06
N ARG A 5 10.59 18.72 23.10
CA ARG A 5 9.14 18.63 23.29
C ARG A 5 8.38 18.13 22.06
N HIS A 6 9.02 18.06 20.89
CA HIS A 6 8.36 17.63 19.65
C HIS A 6 8.50 16.12 19.44
N THR A 7 7.44 15.53 18.90
CA THR A 7 7.46 14.19 18.33
C THR A 7 7.07 14.30 16.86
N VAL A 8 7.96 13.84 15.98
CA VAL A 8 7.67 13.73 14.54
C VAL A 8 7.09 12.36 14.28
N ILE A 9 5.87 12.33 13.75
CA ILE A 9 5.20 11.10 13.29
C ILE A 9 5.22 11.12 11.76
N GLN A 10 6.07 10.29 11.17
CA GLN A 10 6.23 10.17 9.73
C GLN A 10 5.31 9.06 9.21
N SER A 11 4.32 9.40 8.35
CA SER A 11 3.31 8.46 7.87
C SER A 11 3.28 8.25 6.35
N SER A 12 4.13 8.97 5.60
CA SER A 12 4.28 8.73 4.17
C SER A 12 5.01 7.40 3.92
N THR A 13 4.67 6.71 2.84
CA THR A 13 5.42 5.51 2.43
C THR A 13 6.78 5.90 1.89
N ILE A 14 7.83 5.46 2.57
CA ILE A 14 9.25 5.64 2.23
C ILE A 14 9.98 4.29 2.37
N ASP A 15 11.22 4.24 1.89
CA ASP A 15 12.10 3.08 2.09
C ASP A 15 12.78 3.08 3.46
N GLY A 16 13.33 1.92 3.86
CA GLY A 16 13.95 1.75 5.16
C GLY A 16 15.21 2.59 5.39
N ALA A 17 15.98 2.89 4.33
CA ALA A 17 17.16 3.75 4.43
C ALA A 17 16.76 5.20 4.69
N SER A 18 15.73 5.69 3.99
CA SER A 18 15.13 7.00 4.23
C SER A 18 14.56 7.13 5.65
N ALA A 19 13.86 6.08 6.14
CA ALA A 19 13.32 6.05 7.50
C ALA A 19 14.44 6.17 8.55
N THR A 20 15.54 5.41 8.37
CA THR A 20 16.72 5.52 9.25
C THR A 20 17.33 6.92 9.22
N LYS A 21 17.50 7.49 8.01
CA LYS A 21 18.06 8.82 7.83
C LYS A 21 17.21 9.89 8.52
N PHE A 22 15.90 9.86 8.34
CA PHE A 22 15.00 10.84 8.95
C PHE A 22 14.95 10.69 10.48
N ALA A 23 14.95 9.46 10.99
CA ALA A 23 15.06 9.21 12.42
C ALA A 23 16.32 9.86 13.00
N ALA A 24 17.48 9.65 12.38
CA ALA A 24 18.75 10.26 12.82
C ALA A 24 18.71 11.80 12.75
N MET A 25 18.18 12.37 11.68
CA MET A 25 18.07 13.83 11.52
C MET A 25 17.17 14.47 12.59
N VAL A 26 16.06 13.83 12.93
CA VAL A 26 15.11 14.33 13.93
C VAL A 26 15.70 14.19 15.33
N THR A 27 16.25 13.02 15.68
CA THR A 27 16.81 12.78 17.01
C THR A 27 18.04 13.62 17.30
N ALA A 28 18.83 13.99 16.29
CA ALA A 28 19.95 14.94 16.44
C ALA A 28 19.52 16.33 16.91
N THR A 29 18.24 16.68 16.81
CA THR A 29 17.69 17.94 17.34
C THR A 29 17.18 17.83 18.78
N GLY A 30 17.26 16.64 19.38
CA GLY A 30 16.63 16.30 20.66
C GLY A 30 15.15 15.91 20.54
N ALA A 31 14.52 16.05 19.37
CA ALA A 31 13.14 15.65 19.15
C ALA A 31 13.00 14.13 19.03
N ARG A 32 11.79 13.63 19.30
CA ARG A 32 11.46 12.21 19.16
C ARG A 32 10.96 11.92 17.75
N TYR A 33 11.21 10.71 17.25
CA TYR A 33 10.78 10.25 15.94
C TYR A 33 9.98 8.94 16.02
N LEU A 34 8.92 8.88 15.26
CA LEU A 34 8.14 7.66 15.04
C LEU A 34 7.88 7.48 13.54
N GLU A 35 8.33 6.39 12.97
CA GLU A 35 7.90 5.92 11.66
C GLU A 35 6.54 5.25 11.81
N ALA A 36 5.52 5.73 11.09
CA ALA A 36 4.14 5.30 11.26
C ALA A 36 3.38 5.22 9.92
N PRO A 37 3.89 4.49 8.92
CA PRO A 37 3.12 4.24 7.72
C PRO A 37 1.86 3.44 8.05
N PHE A 38 0.83 3.58 7.20
CA PHE A 38 -0.45 2.92 7.41
C PHE A 38 -1.01 2.26 6.16
N THR A 39 -2.00 1.40 6.36
CA THR A 39 -2.83 0.81 5.31
C THR A 39 -4.31 1.12 5.55
N GLY A 40 -5.14 1.00 4.49
CA GLY A 40 -6.57 1.20 4.55
C GLY A 40 -7.14 2.18 3.51
N SER A 41 -6.31 2.82 2.73
CA SER A 41 -6.69 3.79 1.69
C SER A 41 -7.70 4.86 2.17
N LYS A 42 -8.24 5.67 1.24
CA LYS A 42 -9.17 6.78 1.55
C LYS A 42 -10.42 6.32 2.33
N PRO A 43 -11.15 5.24 1.95
CA PRO A 43 -12.36 4.84 2.67
C PRO A 43 -12.14 4.45 4.13
N ALA A 44 -11.00 3.83 4.43
CA ALA A 44 -10.67 3.49 5.82
C ALA A 44 -10.24 4.71 6.64
N ALA A 45 -9.51 5.65 6.02
CA ALA A 45 -9.12 6.90 6.67
C ALA A 45 -10.36 7.74 7.08
N GLU A 46 -11.32 7.91 6.18
CA GLU A 46 -12.58 8.61 6.44
C GLU A 46 -13.37 8.00 7.61
N LYS A 47 -13.29 6.68 7.76
CA LYS A 47 -13.98 5.91 8.82
C LYS A 47 -13.10 5.71 10.07
N ARG A 48 -11.89 6.30 10.15
CA ARG A 48 -10.91 6.08 11.22
C ARG A 48 -10.56 4.59 11.43
N LYS A 49 -10.50 3.84 10.32
CA LYS A 49 -10.23 2.40 10.29
C LYS A 49 -8.88 2.05 9.67
N THR A 50 -7.97 3.02 9.59
CA THR A 50 -6.58 2.76 9.18
C THR A 50 -5.88 1.82 10.16
N VAL A 51 -4.85 1.15 9.67
CA VAL A 51 -3.98 0.29 10.47
C VAL A 51 -2.57 0.80 10.35
N PHE A 52 -1.95 1.23 11.47
CA PHE A 52 -0.59 1.76 11.49
C PHE A 52 0.44 0.67 11.80
N PHE A 53 1.59 0.79 11.16
CA PHE A 53 2.80 0.03 11.44
C PHE A 53 3.81 0.98 12.08
N LEU A 54 4.10 0.79 13.38
CA LEU A 54 4.86 1.73 14.17
C LEU A 54 6.31 1.24 14.31
N GLY A 55 7.26 2.12 14.01
CA GLY A 55 8.68 1.86 14.16
C GLY A 55 9.39 2.97 14.92
N GLY A 56 10.01 2.63 16.03
CA GLY A 56 10.70 3.56 16.90
C GLY A 56 10.76 3.05 18.34
N ASP A 57 11.21 3.91 19.24
CA ASP A 57 11.29 3.60 20.65
C ASP A 57 9.89 3.34 21.26
N ALA A 58 9.77 2.32 22.11
CA ALA A 58 8.52 1.94 22.75
C ALA A 58 7.91 3.10 23.57
N THR A 59 8.73 3.88 24.25
CA THR A 59 8.26 5.04 25.03
C THR A 59 7.69 6.14 24.14
N VAL A 60 8.22 6.29 22.93
CA VAL A 60 7.66 7.22 21.93
C VAL A 60 6.31 6.69 21.43
N VAL A 61 6.21 5.39 21.12
CA VAL A 61 4.95 4.74 20.72
C VAL A 61 3.88 4.96 21.79
N GLU A 62 4.18 4.67 23.05
CA GLU A 62 3.26 4.86 24.17
C GLU A 62 2.80 6.31 24.30
N SER A 63 3.71 7.27 24.12
CA SER A 63 3.42 8.70 24.27
C SER A 63 2.43 9.25 23.23
N VAL A 64 2.27 8.59 22.09
CA VAL A 64 1.35 9.00 21.00
C VAL A 64 0.17 8.06 20.80
N GLU A 65 0.05 7.02 21.62
CA GLU A 65 -0.98 5.99 21.48
C GLU A 65 -2.39 6.60 21.48
N SER A 66 -2.70 7.50 22.43
CA SER A 66 -4.02 8.15 22.52
C SER A 66 -4.33 8.99 21.27
N LEU A 67 -3.34 9.64 20.68
CA LEU A 67 -3.49 10.40 19.44
C LEU A 67 -3.81 9.45 18.27
N LEU A 68 -3.01 8.39 18.09
CA LEU A 68 -3.19 7.45 17.00
C LEU A 68 -4.51 6.67 17.10
N GLN A 69 -5.02 6.41 18.30
CA GLN A 69 -6.35 5.81 18.51
C GLN A 69 -7.46 6.63 17.87
N THR A 70 -7.34 7.95 17.80
CA THR A 70 -8.40 8.80 17.25
C THR A 70 -8.56 8.66 15.75
N VAL A 71 -7.56 8.13 15.04
CA VAL A 71 -7.51 8.07 13.57
C VAL A 71 -7.34 6.65 13.02
N SER A 72 -7.27 5.62 13.89
CA SER A 72 -6.96 4.26 13.47
C SER A 72 -7.75 3.20 14.23
N ALA A 73 -7.98 2.05 13.57
CA ALA A 73 -8.59 0.87 14.20
C ALA A 73 -7.54 0.01 14.92
N LYS A 74 -6.34 -0.10 14.36
CA LYS A 74 -5.26 -0.93 14.93
C LYS A 74 -3.90 -0.28 14.73
N ARG A 75 -2.97 -0.60 15.62
CA ARG A 75 -1.59 -0.16 15.62
C ARG A 75 -0.72 -1.35 15.98
N PHE A 76 0.34 -1.57 15.22
CA PHE A 76 1.30 -2.64 15.44
C PHE A 76 2.68 -2.03 15.63
N HIS A 77 3.29 -2.20 16.80
CA HIS A 77 4.70 -1.86 17.00
C HIS A 77 5.55 -2.96 16.33
N ILE A 78 6.16 -2.61 15.21
CA ILE A 78 6.93 -3.54 14.37
C ILE A 78 8.39 -3.63 14.80
N GLY A 79 8.89 -2.59 15.47
CA GLY A 79 10.29 -2.50 15.91
C GLY A 79 10.95 -1.20 15.47
N SER A 80 12.04 -1.28 14.68
CA SER A 80 12.76 -0.09 14.21
C SER A 80 12.00 0.67 13.10
N PRO A 81 12.35 1.95 12.83
CA PRO A 81 11.80 2.71 11.70
C PRO A 81 11.95 1.98 10.36
N THR A 82 13.11 1.35 10.11
CA THR A 82 13.36 0.54 8.91
C THR A 82 12.35 -0.61 8.78
N GLN A 83 12.08 -1.32 9.87
CA GLN A 83 11.15 -2.46 9.86
C GLN A 83 9.71 -2.00 9.58
N ALA A 84 9.27 -0.88 10.15
CA ALA A 84 7.94 -0.33 9.89
C ALA A 84 7.78 0.14 8.42
N ALA A 85 8.79 0.79 7.85
CA ALA A 85 8.81 1.15 6.45
C ALA A 85 8.79 -0.10 5.54
N THR A 86 9.60 -1.10 5.87
CA THR A 86 9.69 -2.34 5.07
C THR A 86 8.38 -3.14 5.08
N ILE A 87 7.73 -3.31 6.25
CA ILE A 87 6.46 -4.05 6.29
C ILE A 87 5.37 -3.34 5.48
N LYS A 88 5.36 -2.00 5.45
CA LYS A 88 4.43 -1.24 4.60
C LYS A 88 4.63 -1.54 3.13
N LEU A 89 5.86 -1.55 2.65
CA LEU A 89 6.19 -1.89 1.26
C LEU A 89 5.83 -3.35 0.92
N ALA A 90 6.09 -4.28 1.83
CA ALA A 90 5.72 -5.69 1.67
C ALA A 90 4.20 -5.87 1.56
N MET A 91 3.41 -5.14 2.36
CA MET A 91 1.94 -5.17 2.28
C MET A 91 1.42 -4.56 0.97
N ASN A 92 2.07 -3.53 0.47
CA ASN A 92 1.70 -2.95 -0.83
C ASN A 92 2.07 -3.89 -2.00
N LEU A 93 3.22 -4.57 -1.95
CA LEU A 93 3.56 -5.61 -2.93
C LEU A 93 2.52 -6.74 -2.95
N GLN A 94 2.09 -7.22 -1.78
CA GLN A 94 1.04 -8.23 -1.68
C GLN A 94 -0.28 -7.75 -2.32
N SER A 95 -0.67 -6.49 -2.04
CA SER A 95 -1.90 -5.92 -2.59
C SER A 95 -1.83 -5.76 -4.11
N ASP A 96 -0.70 -5.33 -4.64
CA ASP A 96 -0.51 -5.13 -6.07
C ASP A 96 -0.46 -6.47 -6.83
N GLY A 97 0.26 -7.46 -6.28
CA GLY A 97 0.29 -8.80 -6.85
C GLY A 97 -1.10 -9.45 -6.94
N ILE A 98 -1.92 -9.30 -5.89
CA ILE A 98 -3.32 -9.78 -5.91
C ILE A 98 -4.14 -9.03 -6.96
N SER A 99 -3.94 -7.71 -7.11
CA SER A 99 -4.65 -6.92 -8.11
C SER A 99 -4.26 -7.32 -9.54
N GLN A 100 -2.97 -7.53 -9.79
CA GLN A 100 -2.49 -7.97 -11.10
C GLN A 100 -3.07 -9.35 -11.44
N ALA A 101 -3.00 -10.31 -10.51
CA ALA A 101 -3.57 -11.65 -10.72
C ALA A 101 -5.09 -11.59 -10.99
N LEU A 102 -5.83 -10.72 -10.29
CA LEU A 102 -7.26 -10.52 -10.51
C LEU A 102 -7.53 -9.96 -11.91
N CYS A 103 -6.80 -8.92 -12.33
CA CYS A 103 -6.93 -8.31 -13.65
C CYS A 103 -6.65 -9.30 -14.78
N GLU A 104 -5.58 -10.09 -14.67
CA GLU A 104 -5.24 -11.10 -15.67
C GLU A 104 -6.28 -12.22 -15.73
N SER A 105 -6.78 -12.68 -14.58
CA SER A 105 -7.81 -13.71 -14.51
C SER A 105 -9.12 -13.26 -15.17
N ILE A 106 -9.54 -12.00 -14.95
CA ILE A 106 -10.72 -11.41 -15.60
C ILE A 106 -10.49 -11.31 -17.11
N THR A 107 -9.32 -10.82 -17.53
CA THR A 107 -8.97 -10.68 -18.96
C THR A 107 -8.98 -12.04 -19.66
N MET A 108 -8.39 -13.07 -19.05
CA MET A 108 -8.41 -14.42 -19.56
C MET A 108 -9.83 -14.97 -19.68
N SER A 109 -10.69 -14.76 -18.70
CA SER A 109 -12.09 -15.20 -18.69
C SER A 109 -12.91 -14.50 -19.78
N ARG A 110 -12.78 -13.18 -19.92
CA ARG A 110 -13.39 -12.41 -20.99
C ARG A 110 -12.98 -12.89 -22.38
N SER A 111 -11.70 -13.23 -22.56
CA SER A 111 -11.18 -13.79 -23.82
C SER A 111 -11.80 -15.13 -24.19
N ALA A 112 -12.27 -15.89 -23.22
CA ALA A 112 -12.99 -17.14 -23.40
C ALA A 112 -14.51 -16.94 -23.51
N GLY A 113 -15.01 -15.69 -23.52
CA GLY A 113 -16.45 -15.38 -23.60
C GLY A 113 -17.21 -15.51 -22.29
N ILE A 114 -16.50 -15.63 -21.15
CA ILE A 114 -17.12 -15.67 -19.82
C ILE A 114 -17.39 -14.23 -19.39
N ASP A 115 -18.63 -13.94 -19.03
CA ASP A 115 -19.02 -12.63 -18.52
C ASP A 115 -18.56 -12.38 -17.08
N ASP A 116 -18.53 -11.12 -16.68
CA ASP A 116 -18.05 -10.72 -15.36
C ASP A 116 -18.93 -11.27 -14.22
N ASP A 117 -20.24 -11.44 -14.44
CA ASP A 117 -21.13 -11.99 -13.43
C ASP A 117 -20.76 -13.41 -13.09
N SER A 118 -20.62 -14.25 -14.11
CA SER A 118 -20.19 -15.65 -13.97
C SER A 118 -18.80 -15.75 -13.36
N PHE A 119 -17.85 -14.89 -13.80
CA PHE A 119 -16.51 -14.86 -13.25
C PHE A 119 -16.51 -14.58 -11.74
N PHE A 120 -17.16 -13.49 -11.32
CA PHE A 120 -17.16 -13.12 -9.92
C PHE A 120 -17.95 -14.06 -9.03
N GLU A 121 -19.02 -14.69 -9.54
CA GLU A 121 -19.76 -15.72 -8.80
C GLU A 121 -18.87 -16.93 -8.47
N VAL A 122 -18.11 -17.40 -9.44
CA VAL A 122 -17.14 -18.49 -9.25
C VAL A 122 -16.00 -18.05 -8.34
N MET A 123 -15.47 -16.83 -8.57
CA MET A 123 -14.34 -16.31 -7.78
C MET A 123 -14.69 -16.17 -6.29
N LYS A 124 -15.93 -15.84 -5.94
CA LYS A 124 -16.41 -15.78 -4.55
C LYS A 124 -16.35 -17.12 -3.81
N GLN A 125 -16.33 -18.23 -4.54
CA GLN A 125 -16.18 -19.57 -3.97
C GLN A 125 -14.71 -20.03 -3.92
N ASN A 126 -13.80 -19.25 -4.49
CA ASN A 126 -12.39 -19.59 -4.54
C ASN A 126 -11.65 -19.10 -3.28
N VAL A 127 -10.68 -19.88 -2.81
CA VAL A 127 -9.81 -19.54 -1.66
C VAL A 127 -9.04 -18.23 -1.86
N ALA A 128 -8.80 -17.80 -3.10
CA ALA A 128 -8.15 -16.53 -3.45
C ALA A 128 -9.08 -15.31 -3.35
N TRP A 129 -10.38 -15.49 -3.05
CA TRP A 129 -11.29 -14.36 -2.81
C TRP A 129 -10.84 -13.56 -1.59
N SER A 130 -10.30 -12.38 -1.84
CA SER A 130 -9.65 -11.56 -0.82
C SER A 130 -10.47 -10.31 -0.48
N GLY A 131 -10.16 -9.66 0.65
CA GLY A 131 -10.74 -8.36 0.99
C GLY A 131 -10.45 -7.27 -0.07
N LEU A 132 -9.35 -7.41 -0.83
CA LEU A 132 -9.04 -6.54 -1.95
C LEU A 132 -9.99 -6.81 -3.13
N ALA A 133 -10.28 -8.06 -3.45
CA ALA A 133 -11.24 -8.41 -4.49
C ALA A 133 -12.64 -7.87 -4.15
N VAL A 134 -13.09 -8.00 -2.89
CA VAL A 134 -14.35 -7.38 -2.42
C VAL A 134 -14.37 -5.87 -2.64
N LEU A 135 -13.25 -5.19 -2.37
CA LEU A 135 -13.15 -3.73 -2.55
C LEU A 135 -13.15 -3.32 -4.03
N LYS A 136 -12.57 -4.14 -4.91
CA LYS A 136 -12.35 -3.81 -6.32
C LYS A 136 -13.43 -4.35 -7.27
N GLU A 137 -14.17 -5.39 -6.89
CA GLU A 137 -15.28 -5.92 -7.73
C GLU A 137 -16.25 -4.83 -8.22
N PRO A 138 -16.80 -3.94 -7.35
CA PRO A 138 -17.74 -2.92 -7.81
C PRO A 138 -17.12 -1.95 -8.83
N LYS A 139 -15.84 -1.62 -8.65
CA LYS A 139 -15.12 -0.73 -9.56
C LYS A 139 -14.88 -1.38 -10.93
N LEU A 140 -14.45 -2.64 -10.93
CA LEU A 140 -14.21 -3.41 -12.15
C LEU A 140 -15.49 -3.62 -12.96
N ARG A 141 -16.61 -3.92 -12.29
CA ARG A 141 -17.94 -4.07 -12.94
C ARG A 141 -18.46 -2.78 -13.53
N ALA A 142 -18.21 -1.64 -12.87
CA ALA A 142 -18.69 -0.33 -13.32
C ALA A 142 -17.69 0.39 -14.23
N ASP A 143 -16.55 -0.22 -14.53
CA ASP A 143 -15.40 0.42 -15.20
C ASP A 143 -14.98 1.76 -14.52
N ASP A 144 -15.15 1.84 -13.20
CA ASP A 144 -14.83 3.02 -12.37
C ASP A 144 -13.37 3.02 -11.96
N MET A 145 -12.56 3.83 -12.60
CA MET A 145 -11.14 3.99 -12.28
C MET A 145 -10.87 5.18 -11.34
N SER A 146 -11.88 5.75 -10.69
CA SER A 146 -11.68 6.83 -9.70
C SER A 146 -10.76 6.37 -8.55
N PRO A 147 -9.71 7.14 -8.19
CA PRO A 147 -8.64 6.63 -7.34
C PRO A 147 -9.04 6.52 -5.87
N GLN A 148 -8.88 5.34 -5.30
CA GLN A 148 -8.72 5.13 -3.85
C GLN A 148 -7.23 5.11 -3.49
N PHE A 149 -6.39 4.62 -4.40
CA PHE A 149 -4.94 4.69 -4.40
C PHE A 149 -4.46 4.62 -5.86
N SER A 150 -3.73 5.63 -6.33
CA SER A 150 -3.43 5.75 -7.75
C SER A 150 -2.32 4.82 -8.24
N VAL A 151 -2.34 4.52 -9.55
CA VAL A 151 -1.27 3.79 -10.24
C VAL A 151 0.09 4.40 -9.94
N LYS A 152 0.28 5.71 -10.09
CA LYS A 152 1.57 6.37 -9.85
C LYS A 152 2.07 6.21 -8.41
N ASN A 153 1.16 6.23 -7.43
CA ASN A 153 1.54 6.04 -6.03
C ASN A 153 1.92 4.58 -5.76
N MET A 154 1.19 3.61 -6.34
CA MET A 154 1.56 2.20 -6.25
C MET A 154 2.89 1.94 -6.96
N HIS A 155 3.10 2.49 -8.16
CA HIS A 155 4.36 2.40 -8.90
C HIS A 155 5.54 2.97 -8.11
N LYS A 156 5.36 4.15 -7.50
CA LYS A 156 6.35 4.73 -6.57
C LYS A 156 6.68 3.75 -5.43
N ASP A 157 5.66 3.19 -4.78
CA ASP A 157 5.85 2.28 -3.66
C ASP A 157 6.57 0.98 -4.09
N MET A 158 6.27 0.45 -5.28
CA MET A 158 6.97 -0.72 -5.82
C MET A 158 8.43 -0.42 -6.16
N ARG A 159 8.74 0.79 -6.66
CA ARG A 159 10.14 1.22 -6.86
C ARG A 159 10.90 1.29 -5.53
N LEU A 160 10.28 1.82 -4.48
CA LEU A 160 10.87 1.83 -3.14
C LEU A 160 11.07 0.40 -2.59
N ALA A 161 10.09 -0.50 -2.84
CA ALA A 161 10.21 -1.91 -2.47
C ALA A 161 11.39 -2.57 -3.20
N GLN A 162 11.57 -2.32 -4.49
CA GLN A 162 12.70 -2.85 -5.27
C GLN A 162 14.06 -2.38 -4.72
N GLN A 163 14.17 -1.11 -4.36
CA GLN A 163 15.39 -0.55 -3.76
C GLN A 163 15.68 -1.16 -2.39
N SER A 164 14.64 -1.53 -1.64
CA SER A 164 14.75 -2.07 -0.28
C SER A 164 14.93 -3.58 -0.22
N ALA A 165 14.62 -4.32 -1.28
CA ALA A 165 14.49 -5.78 -1.24
C ALA A 165 15.82 -6.53 -1.03
N GLY A 166 16.95 -5.92 -1.40
CA GLY A 166 18.29 -6.55 -1.28
C GLY A 166 18.48 -7.81 -2.14
N GLN A 167 17.44 -8.28 -2.83
CA GLN A 167 17.43 -9.46 -3.70
C GLN A 167 16.36 -9.33 -4.78
N ALA A 168 16.47 -10.11 -5.85
CA ALA A 168 15.46 -10.15 -6.91
C ALA A 168 14.16 -10.78 -6.41
N LEU A 169 13.05 -10.09 -6.61
CA LEU A 169 11.70 -10.56 -6.34
C LEU A 169 10.92 -10.63 -7.67
N PRO A 170 10.68 -11.83 -8.23
CA PRO A 170 10.10 -11.97 -9.58
C PRO A 170 8.74 -11.26 -9.73
N LEU A 171 7.83 -11.42 -8.77
CA LEU A 171 6.52 -10.76 -8.78
C LEU A 171 6.67 -9.24 -8.79
N LEU A 172 7.58 -8.69 -7.97
CA LEU A 172 7.84 -7.25 -7.91
C LEU A 172 8.27 -6.68 -9.26
N ASN A 173 9.14 -7.39 -9.98
CA ASN A 173 9.57 -6.97 -11.31
C ASN A 173 8.41 -6.99 -12.32
N THR A 174 7.54 -7.99 -12.24
CA THR A 174 6.36 -8.10 -13.10
C THR A 174 5.38 -6.94 -12.85
N VAL A 175 5.00 -6.70 -11.60
CA VAL A 175 4.04 -5.62 -11.28
C VAL A 175 4.61 -4.23 -11.55
N LEU A 176 5.91 -4.02 -11.38
CA LEU A 176 6.59 -2.78 -11.79
C LEU A 176 6.44 -2.52 -13.29
N GLY A 177 6.62 -3.54 -14.12
CA GLY A 177 6.42 -3.41 -15.58
C GLY A 177 4.98 -3.05 -15.94
N CYS A 178 4.02 -3.72 -15.32
CA CYS A 178 2.59 -3.45 -15.56
C CYS A 178 2.18 -2.05 -15.11
N LEU A 179 2.61 -1.61 -13.93
CA LEU A 179 2.36 -0.26 -13.41
C LEU A 179 3.02 0.81 -14.29
N GLY A 180 4.26 0.57 -14.76
CA GLY A 180 4.95 1.44 -15.68
C GLY A 180 4.17 1.62 -17.00
N THR A 181 3.72 0.51 -17.59
CA THR A 181 2.88 0.54 -18.80
C THR A 181 1.57 1.29 -18.57
N ALA A 182 0.90 1.08 -17.41
CA ALA A 182 -0.32 1.81 -17.08
C ALA A 182 -0.08 3.33 -16.94
N GLU A 183 1.04 3.73 -16.35
CA GLU A 183 1.41 5.14 -16.22
C GLU A 183 1.72 5.77 -17.59
N GLU A 184 2.50 5.08 -18.44
CA GLU A 184 2.85 5.51 -19.81
C GLU A 184 1.64 5.63 -20.73
N THR A 185 0.60 4.82 -20.51
CA THR A 185 -0.66 4.84 -21.30
C THR A 185 -1.71 5.79 -20.73
N GLY A 186 -1.35 6.64 -19.76
CA GLY A 186 -2.20 7.72 -19.27
C GLY A 186 -3.05 7.39 -18.05
N HIS A 187 -2.86 6.21 -17.44
CA HIS A 187 -3.61 5.76 -16.26
C HIS A 187 -2.95 6.10 -14.92
N GLY A 188 -1.94 6.97 -14.91
CA GLY A 188 -1.16 7.29 -13.70
C GLY A 188 -1.99 7.82 -12.53
N GLU A 189 -3.01 8.62 -12.80
CA GLU A 189 -3.90 9.19 -11.79
C GLU A 189 -5.11 8.30 -11.47
N ASP A 190 -5.35 7.25 -12.26
CA ASP A 190 -6.41 6.29 -12.03
C ASP A 190 -6.12 5.40 -10.82
N ASP A 191 -7.16 4.75 -10.28
CA ASP A 191 -6.99 3.69 -9.27
C ASP A 191 -6.06 2.60 -9.80
N PHE A 192 -5.19 2.06 -8.95
CA PHE A 192 -4.22 1.04 -9.39
C PHE A 192 -4.88 -0.23 -9.97
N ILE A 193 -6.19 -0.44 -9.77
CA ILE A 193 -6.94 -1.50 -10.46
C ILE A 193 -7.07 -1.23 -11.98
N ALA A 194 -6.69 -0.03 -12.46
CA ALA A 194 -6.57 0.28 -13.88
C ALA A 194 -5.51 -0.59 -14.59
N LEU A 195 -4.74 -1.41 -13.86
CA LEU A 195 -3.98 -2.52 -14.41
C LEU A 195 -4.81 -3.39 -15.38
N ILE A 196 -6.12 -3.51 -15.18
CA ILE A 196 -7.04 -4.20 -16.12
C ILE A 196 -6.99 -3.61 -17.54
N LYS A 197 -6.68 -2.32 -17.70
CA LYS A 197 -6.63 -1.62 -18.99
C LYS A 197 -5.38 -1.98 -19.80
N VAL A 198 -4.35 -2.53 -19.15
CA VAL A 198 -3.07 -2.90 -19.77
C VAL A 198 -2.84 -4.42 -19.82
N CYS A 199 -3.73 -5.21 -19.26
CA CYS A 199 -3.79 -6.65 -19.45
C CYS A 199 -4.29 -6.95 -20.89
N ARG A 200 -3.37 -7.30 -21.79
CA ARG A 200 -3.66 -7.62 -23.20
C ARG A 200 -3.07 -8.96 -23.60
#